data_97dd20b68e1cff86331e343141c20965
#
_entry.id   97dd20b68e1cff86331e343141c20965
#
_cell.length_a   1.000
_cell.length_b   1.000
_cell.length_c   1.000
_cell.angle_alpha   90.00
_cell.angle_beta   90.00
_cell.angle_gamma   90.00
#
_symmetry.space_group_name_H-M   'P 1'
#
loop_
_entity.id
_entity.type
_entity.pdbx_description
1 polymer ?
#
loop_
_entity_poly.entity_id
_entity_poly.type
_entity_poly.pdbx_seq_one_letter_code
_entity_poly.pdbx_strand_id
1 'polypeptide(L)'
;MDTLSGLDALFLYLETPETPMHIGSFALYELPPGFKGSLHKAMQAHIAGRMHLAPIFSRKLGLMPLDLGHPVWIQVKDVDLDFHIRQVKGKTLTLRQAEETCAELHGHLMDRRHPLWEFHVFERIKRPDGSICAGVYSKVHHATLDGKGGTVLTNAIMDISAIPREVPPPAKTARDGEKHDLKTGEMIGGLLSNSLAQYVKLFKALPHAVQALGGTLVKQSFSGSGARARPKLPLDLAPMTDFNVAVTPQRTFGTARVPFAECHAMAKAVDGSFNDIVLWICATALRTYLSQHGGIPRKSMLAAMPISLREKGNNDLNTQASMTVVELGTQFADPMKRLQAIMTSTTKVKHAIVDLKGVIPTDYPSLLAPWVVGGVAKAAFKVYSATGLSHRLPMPANLVISNVPGPQVPLYMAGARMLTYHPLSIVIHGVALNITIQTYAGFVDFGVIADKKAVPDVHELTDALVQAFAEGRQLLTPAPTKAVKVKPKKPPVDAAKARTYQTGEVAKVTKAKRPASKGGLPVSADKPKTATVKPSLTRVRKNPEA
;
A
#
# COMPACT_ATOMS: atom_id res chain seq x y z
N MET A 1 10.08 12.56 21.16
CA MET A 1 10.56 11.51 20.25
C MET A 1 9.37 10.67 19.85
N ASP A 2 9.22 10.39 18.56
CA ASP A 2 8.14 9.54 18.07
C ASP A 2 8.66 8.09 18.05
N THR A 3 8.09 7.22 18.87
CA THR A 3 8.42 5.79 18.89
C THR A 3 7.64 5.07 17.80
N LEU A 4 8.26 4.09 17.13
CA LEU A 4 7.55 3.25 16.18
C LEU A 4 6.43 2.46 16.87
N SER A 5 5.32 2.24 16.15
CA SER A 5 4.31 1.28 16.59
C SER A 5 4.89 -0.14 16.62
N GLY A 6 4.33 -1.02 17.44
CA GLY A 6 4.79 -2.41 17.49
C GLY A 6 4.65 -3.13 16.15
N LEU A 7 3.61 -2.82 15.37
CA LEU A 7 3.39 -3.39 14.05
C LEU A 7 4.43 -2.89 13.04
N ASP A 8 4.76 -1.60 13.04
CA ASP A 8 5.77 -1.05 12.15
C ASP A 8 7.18 -1.54 12.52
N ALA A 9 7.46 -1.66 13.82
CA ALA A 9 8.71 -2.23 14.31
C ALA A 9 8.86 -3.73 13.95
N LEU A 10 7.75 -4.47 13.84
CA LEU A 10 7.77 -5.87 13.44
C LEU A 10 8.45 -6.08 12.09
N PHE A 11 8.23 -5.19 11.12
CA PHE A 11 8.91 -5.26 9.82
C PHE A 11 10.43 -5.16 9.95
N LEU A 12 10.92 -4.33 10.88
CA LEU A 12 12.37 -4.21 11.15
C LEU A 12 12.94 -5.47 11.82
N TYR A 13 12.14 -6.14 12.66
CA TYR A 13 12.56 -7.35 13.37
C TYR A 13 12.54 -8.58 12.48
N LEU A 14 11.62 -8.66 11.53
CA LEU A 14 11.50 -9.77 10.59
C LEU A 14 12.46 -9.65 9.40
N GLU A 15 13.06 -8.47 9.19
CA GLU A 15 13.96 -8.24 8.06
C GLU A 15 15.24 -9.05 8.16
N THR A 16 15.54 -9.80 7.10
CA THR A 16 16.80 -10.52 6.89
C THR A 16 17.29 -10.28 5.46
N PRO A 17 18.53 -10.62 5.10
CA PRO A 17 18.99 -10.52 3.72
C PRO A 17 18.11 -11.27 2.71
N GLU A 18 17.50 -12.38 3.13
CA GLU A 18 16.59 -13.17 2.30
C GLU A 18 15.17 -12.59 2.24
N THR A 19 14.79 -11.82 3.24
CA THR A 19 13.44 -11.23 3.38
C THR A 19 13.51 -9.73 3.66
N PRO A 20 13.97 -8.90 2.69
CA PRO A 20 13.90 -7.45 2.82
C PRO A 20 12.46 -6.98 3.04
N MET A 21 12.26 -6.09 4.01
CA MET A 21 10.93 -5.63 4.43
C MET A 21 10.61 -4.24 3.89
N HIS A 22 10.83 -4.04 2.60
CA HIS A 22 10.46 -2.82 1.90
C HIS A 22 9.45 -3.10 0.78
N ILE A 23 8.75 -2.07 0.41
CA ILE A 23 7.87 -2.04 -0.75
C ILE A 23 8.39 -1.02 -1.75
N GLY A 24 7.93 -1.09 -2.97
CA GLY A 24 8.35 -0.19 -4.02
C GLY A 24 7.31 -0.03 -5.12
N SER A 25 7.68 0.74 -6.10
CA SER A 25 6.95 0.82 -7.37
C SER A 25 7.91 1.05 -8.52
N PHE A 26 7.58 0.48 -9.65
CA PHE A 26 8.23 0.79 -10.92
C PHE A 26 7.22 1.53 -11.79
N ALA A 27 7.51 2.81 -12.07
CA ALA A 27 6.66 3.69 -12.84
C ALA A 27 7.39 4.16 -14.11
N LEU A 28 6.69 4.14 -15.24
CA LEU A 28 7.19 4.70 -16.50
C LEU A 28 6.70 6.13 -16.66
N TYR A 29 7.55 6.98 -17.25
CA TYR A 29 7.27 8.41 -17.40
C TYR A 29 7.49 8.86 -18.84
N GLU A 30 6.56 9.65 -19.34
CA GLU A 30 6.68 10.41 -20.57
C GLU A 30 7.26 11.79 -20.25
N LEU A 31 8.39 12.11 -20.86
CA LEU A 31 9.03 13.40 -20.68
C LEU A 31 8.27 14.48 -21.49
N PRO A 32 8.20 15.72 -21.00
CA PRO A 32 7.58 16.83 -21.75
C PRO A 32 8.23 17.01 -23.12
N PRO A 33 7.48 17.41 -24.15
CA PRO A 33 8.05 17.75 -25.46
C PRO A 33 9.16 18.77 -25.32
N GLY A 34 10.32 18.49 -25.95
CA GLY A 34 11.47 19.37 -25.90
C GLY A 34 12.24 19.37 -24.56
N PHE A 35 11.97 18.43 -23.66
CA PHE A 35 12.71 18.29 -22.41
C PHE A 35 14.22 18.15 -22.68
N LYS A 36 14.99 19.11 -22.17
CA LYS A 36 16.45 19.12 -22.26
C LYS A 36 17.04 18.87 -20.87
N GLY A 37 17.80 17.82 -20.71
CA GLY A 37 18.45 17.51 -19.45
C GLY A 37 18.22 16.07 -18.99
N SER A 38 18.36 15.84 -17.71
CA SER A 38 18.24 14.54 -17.07
C SER A 38 17.02 14.55 -16.14
N LEU A 39 16.16 13.53 -16.23
CA LEU A 39 15.06 13.34 -15.29
C LEU A 39 15.58 13.17 -13.86
N HIS A 40 16.73 12.50 -13.70
CA HIS A 40 17.39 12.34 -12.41
C HIS A 40 17.63 13.69 -11.71
N LYS A 41 18.26 14.66 -12.41
CA LYS A 41 18.53 16.00 -11.85
C LYS A 41 17.24 16.79 -11.60
N ALA A 42 16.27 16.69 -12.53
CA ALA A 42 14.99 17.35 -12.37
C ALA A 42 14.23 16.82 -11.15
N MET A 43 14.29 15.51 -10.92
CA MET A 43 13.68 14.83 -9.78
C MET A 43 14.37 15.18 -8.46
N GLN A 44 15.71 15.27 -8.42
CA GLN A 44 16.45 15.73 -7.24
C GLN A 44 16.02 17.15 -6.84
N ALA A 45 15.99 18.09 -7.78
CA ALA A 45 15.56 19.46 -7.52
C ALA A 45 14.09 19.52 -7.06
N HIS A 46 13.21 18.73 -7.67
CA HIS A 46 11.80 18.66 -7.34
C HIS A 46 11.57 18.13 -5.92
N ILE A 47 12.25 17.06 -5.53
CA ILE A 47 12.12 16.45 -4.21
C ILE A 47 12.77 17.35 -3.15
N ALA A 48 13.94 17.96 -3.43
CA ALA A 48 14.59 18.90 -2.52
C ALA A 48 13.65 20.01 -2.04
N GLY A 49 12.87 20.58 -2.98
CA GLY A 49 11.88 21.63 -2.65
C GLY A 49 10.68 21.13 -1.84
N ARG A 50 10.47 19.82 -1.71
CA ARG A 50 9.25 19.20 -1.16
C ARG A 50 9.47 18.27 0.02
N MET A 51 10.70 18.04 0.44
CA MET A 51 11.04 17.11 1.53
C MET A 51 10.31 17.42 2.84
N HIS A 52 10.06 18.69 3.13
CA HIS A 52 9.36 19.13 4.32
C HIS A 52 7.87 18.76 4.35
N LEU A 53 7.29 18.34 3.22
CA LEU A 53 5.88 17.94 3.13
C LEU A 53 5.62 16.52 3.63
N ALA A 54 6.66 15.68 3.72
CA ALA A 54 6.50 14.31 4.18
C ALA A 54 7.66 13.93 5.12
N PRO A 55 7.35 13.56 6.39
CA PRO A 55 8.38 13.23 7.39
C PRO A 55 9.31 12.10 6.97
N ILE A 56 8.85 11.17 6.12
CA ILE A 56 9.62 10.03 5.62
C ILE A 56 10.94 10.46 4.96
N PHE A 57 11.00 11.63 4.33
CA PHE A 57 12.19 12.09 3.64
C PHE A 57 13.34 12.46 4.58
N SER A 58 13.04 12.85 5.81
CA SER A 58 14.00 13.43 6.74
C SER A 58 14.06 12.73 8.10
N ARG A 59 13.41 11.57 8.25
CA ARG A 59 13.47 10.77 9.48
C ARG A 59 14.26 9.48 9.25
N LYS A 60 15.24 9.22 10.13
CA LYS A 60 15.97 7.95 10.19
C LYS A 60 15.71 7.20 11.49
N LEU A 61 16.06 5.93 11.52
CA LEU A 61 15.94 5.10 12.72
C LEU A 61 16.99 5.47 13.75
N GLY A 62 16.55 5.67 14.99
CA GLY A 62 17.38 5.63 16.18
C GLY A 62 17.19 4.28 16.87
N LEU A 63 18.25 3.49 16.91
CA LEU A 63 18.21 2.21 17.61
C LEU A 63 18.33 2.45 19.12
N MET A 64 17.52 1.75 19.88
CA MET A 64 17.57 1.82 21.33
C MET A 64 18.67 0.90 21.87
N PRO A 65 19.46 1.33 22.87
CA PRO A 65 20.50 0.51 23.46
C PRO A 65 19.93 -0.80 24.00
N LEU A 66 20.62 -1.91 23.76
CA LEU A 66 20.27 -3.26 24.22
C LEU A 66 18.89 -3.77 23.78
N ASP A 67 18.31 -3.21 22.70
CA ASP A 67 16.97 -3.55 22.22
C ASP A 67 15.87 -3.50 23.32
N LEU A 68 16.04 -2.62 24.32
CA LEU A 68 15.10 -2.47 25.44
C LEU A 68 13.80 -1.77 25.08
N GLY A 69 13.70 -1.18 23.89
CA GLY A 69 12.49 -0.49 23.39
C GLY A 69 12.38 -0.56 21.88
N HIS A 70 11.20 -0.21 21.37
CA HIS A 70 11.04 -0.03 19.92
C HIS A 70 11.92 1.10 19.41
N PRO A 71 12.42 1.02 18.16
CA PRO A 71 13.17 2.12 17.55
C PRO A 71 12.39 3.43 17.56
N VAL A 72 13.12 4.54 17.55
CA VAL A 72 12.56 5.90 17.53
C VAL A 72 12.90 6.59 16.21
N TRP A 73 12.10 7.58 15.82
CA TRP A 73 12.40 8.43 14.68
C TRP A 73 13.30 9.59 15.10
N ILE A 74 14.41 9.77 14.39
CA ILE A 74 15.35 10.88 14.54
C ILE A 74 15.27 11.74 13.30
N GLN A 75 15.06 13.05 13.48
CA GLN A 75 15.06 14.03 12.39
C GLN A 75 16.47 14.26 11.86
N VAL A 76 16.66 14.15 10.55
CA VAL A 76 17.90 14.48 9.84
C VAL A 76 17.74 15.84 9.19
N LYS A 77 18.69 16.74 9.38
CA LYS A 77 18.66 18.09 8.79
C LYS A 77 19.17 18.08 7.35
N ASP A 78 20.30 17.42 7.12
CA ASP A 78 20.97 17.37 5.83
C ASP A 78 20.86 15.96 5.25
N VAL A 79 19.91 15.77 4.32
CA VAL A 79 19.68 14.51 3.64
C VAL A 79 20.46 14.51 2.33
N ASP A 80 21.33 13.53 2.16
CA ASP A 80 22.11 13.34 0.94
C ASP A 80 21.21 12.83 -0.20
N LEU A 81 20.80 13.73 -1.08
CA LEU A 81 19.95 13.38 -2.24
C LEU A 81 20.69 12.56 -3.29
N ASP A 82 22.01 12.61 -3.39
CA ASP A 82 22.78 11.77 -4.29
C ASP A 82 22.80 10.31 -3.82
N PHE A 83 22.76 10.11 -2.50
CA PHE A 83 22.57 8.77 -1.92
C PHE A 83 21.16 8.23 -2.18
N HIS A 84 20.15 9.07 -2.05
CA HIS A 84 18.74 8.66 -2.09
C HIS A 84 18.14 8.59 -3.49
N ILE A 85 18.62 9.42 -4.41
CA ILE A 85 18.09 9.50 -5.78
C ILE A 85 19.25 9.21 -6.73
N ARG A 86 19.28 7.98 -7.25
CA ARG A 86 20.40 7.47 -8.04
C ARG A 86 20.00 7.30 -9.49
N GLN A 87 20.91 7.61 -10.40
CA GLN A 87 20.73 7.30 -11.81
C GLN A 87 21.20 5.87 -12.08
N VAL A 88 20.34 5.06 -12.71
CA VAL A 88 20.71 3.74 -13.21
C VAL A 88 21.63 3.92 -14.43
N LYS A 89 22.82 3.32 -14.34
CA LYS A 89 23.82 3.39 -15.40
C LYS A 89 23.37 2.58 -16.62
N GLY A 90 23.61 3.09 -17.81
CA GLY A 90 23.30 2.42 -19.08
C GLY A 90 22.80 3.41 -20.13
N LYS A 91 22.87 3.02 -21.43
CA LYS A 91 22.45 3.92 -22.53
C LYS A 91 20.93 3.89 -22.72
N THR A 92 20.39 2.75 -23.08
CA THR A 92 18.94 2.52 -23.26
C THR A 92 18.68 1.06 -22.88
N LEU A 93 17.82 0.83 -21.91
CA LEU A 93 17.44 -0.51 -21.50
C LEU A 93 16.12 -0.90 -22.18
N THR A 94 15.92 -2.18 -22.42
CA THR A 94 14.59 -2.70 -22.72
C THR A 94 13.74 -2.69 -21.45
N LEU A 95 12.41 -2.79 -21.57
CA LEU A 95 11.54 -2.89 -20.41
C LEU A 95 11.93 -4.07 -19.50
N ARG A 96 12.19 -5.26 -20.07
CA ARG A 96 12.62 -6.44 -19.31
C ARG A 96 13.93 -6.21 -18.56
N GLN A 97 14.92 -5.56 -19.17
CA GLN A 97 16.19 -5.23 -18.49
C GLN A 97 15.97 -4.24 -17.33
N ALA A 98 15.04 -3.30 -17.49
CA ALA A 98 14.69 -2.39 -16.41
C ALA A 98 13.96 -3.14 -15.26
N GLU A 99 13.09 -4.07 -15.57
CA GLU A 99 12.42 -4.94 -14.59
C GLU A 99 13.43 -5.84 -13.85
N GLU A 100 14.40 -6.44 -14.55
CA GLU A 100 15.49 -7.21 -13.94
C GLU A 100 16.32 -6.34 -12.98
N THR A 101 16.66 -5.11 -13.39
CA THR A 101 17.37 -4.15 -12.53
C THR A 101 16.52 -3.79 -11.29
N CYS A 102 15.21 -3.60 -11.45
CA CYS A 102 14.31 -3.37 -10.31
C CYS A 102 14.29 -4.56 -9.34
N ALA A 103 14.27 -5.79 -9.87
CA ALA A 103 14.32 -7.01 -9.08
C ALA A 103 15.62 -7.12 -8.26
N GLU A 104 16.77 -6.82 -8.89
CA GLU A 104 18.07 -6.78 -8.21
C GLU A 104 18.08 -5.75 -7.09
N LEU A 105 17.69 -4.51 -7.38
CA LEU A 105 17.61 -3.42 -6.39
C LEU A 105 16.65 -3.74 -5.25
N HIS A 106 15.56 -4.45 -5.55
CA HIS A 106 14.56 -4.86 -4.54
C HIS A 106 15.07 -5.99 -3.63
N GLY A 107 16.02 -6.80 -4.10
CA GLY A 107 16.68 -7.83 -3.31
C GLY A 107 17.64 -7.30 -2.24
N HIS A 108 18.09 -6.05 -2.35
CA HIS A 108 19.09 -5.48 -1.45
C HIS A 108 18.43 -4.77 -0.26
N LEU A 109 18.98 -4.99 0.95
CA LEU A 109 18.59 -4.26 2.16
C LEU A 109 18.85 -2.76 2.02
N MET A 110 18.04 -1.96 2.70
CA MET A 110 18.26 -0.52 2.83
C MET A 110 19.25 -0.22 3.96
N ASP A 111 20.10 0.80 3.77
CA ASP A 111 21.02 1.26 4.81
C ASP A 111 20.26 2.03 5.90
N ARG A 112 20.13 1.42 7.08
CA ARG A 112 19.41 1.97 8.22
C ARG A 112 20.06 3.20 8.87
N ARG A 113 21.27 3.61 8.42
CA ARG A 113 21.93 4.84 8.86
C ARG A 113 21.34 6.08 8.19
N HIS A 114 20.59 5.91 7.11
CA HIS A 114 19.90 6.93 6.33
C HIS A 114 18.37 6.86 6.52
N PRO A 115 17.61 7.88 6.10
CA PRO A 115 16.17 7.75 5.90
C PRO A 115 15.83 6.56 4.99
N LEU A 116 14.77 5.81 5.31
CA LEU A 116 14.53 4.51 4.68
C LEU A 116 13.71 4.63 3.39
N TRP A 117 14.25 5.35 2.41
CA TRP A 117 13.69 5.48 1.07
C TRP A 117 14.81 5.63 0.03
N GLU A 118 14.59 5.17 -1.18
CA GLU A 118 15.49 5.30 -2.33
C GLU A 118 14.69 5.44 -3.61
N PHE A 119 15.18 6.25 -4.57
CA PHE A 119 14.69 6.30 -5.94
C PHE A 119 15.82 5.99 -6.92
N HIS A 120 15.52 5.16 -7.92
CA HIS A 120 16.46 4.82 -8.98
C HIS A 120 15.85 5.24 -10.32
N VAL A 121 16.52 6.16 -11.03
CA VAL A 121 16.00 6.79 -12.23
C VAL A 121 16.64 6.15 -13.47
N PHE A 122 15.80 5.68 -14.36
CA PHE A 122 16.14 5.16 -15.68
C PHE A 122 15.86 6.26 -16.69
N GLU A 123 16.89 6.83 -17.30
CA GLU A 123 16.70 7.94 -18.25
C GLU A 123 16.04 7.51 -19.55
N ARG A 124 16.29 6.25 -20.00
CA ARG A 124 15.78 5.77 -21.27
C ARG A 124 15.43 4.29 -21.20
N ILE A 125 14.17 4.00 -21.40
CA ILE A 125 13.63 2.64 -21.50
C ILE A 125 12.92 2.50 -22.85
N LYS A 126 13.29 1.50 -23.62
CA LYS A 126 12.60 1.13 -24.86
C LYS A 126 11.46 0.17 -24.53
N ARG A 127 10.26 0.62 -24.83
CA ARG A 127 9.03 -0.17 -24.65
C ARG A 127 8.85 -1.18 -25.79
N PRO A 128 7.99 -2.21 -25.61
CA PRO A 128 7.70 -3.20 -26.67
C PRO A 128 7.16 -2.57 -27.96
N ASP A 129 6.43 -1.46 -27.87
CA ASP A 129 5.91 -0.70 -29.02
C ASP A 129 6.98 0.15 -29.74
N GLY A 130 8.24 0.07 -29.29
CA GLY A 130 9.38 0.81 -29.84
C GLY A 130 9.53 2.24 -29.29
N SER A 131 8.56 2.77 -28.56
CA SER A 131 8.63 4.10 -27.96
C SER A 131 9.68 4.15 -26.84
N ILE A 132 10.24 5.34 -26.61
CA ILE A 132 11.20 5.59 -25.53
C ILE A 132 10.50 6.39 -24.43
N CYS A 133 10.65 5.94 -23.20
CA CYS A 133 10.21 6.63 -22.01
C CYS A 133 11.32 6.64 -20.94
N ALA A 134 11.13 7.36 -19.86
CA ALA A 134 11.93 7.25 -18.65
C ALA A 134 11.26 6.30 -17.66
N GLY A 135 11.99 5.86 -16.63
CA GLY A 135 11.45 5.03 -15.55
C GLY A 135 11.95 5.49 -14.19
N VAL A 136 11.18 5.22 -13.17
CA VAL A 136 11.58 5.43 -11.78
C VAL A 136 11.20 4.20 -10.98
N TYR A 137 12.19 3.57 -10.37
CA TYR A 137 11.97 2.58 -9.33
C TYR A 137 12.06 3.28 -7.97
N SER A 138 11.01 3.23 -7.19
CA SER A 138 10.95 3.72 -5.82
C SER A 138 11.01 2.56 -4.84
N LYS A 139 11.75 2.74 -3.74
CA LYS A 139 11.87 1.76 -2.66
C LYS A 139 11.72 2.47 -1.31
N VAL A 140 10.85 1.95 -0.46
CA VAL A 140 10.56 2.51 0.85
C VAL A 140 10.40 1.36 1.85
N HIS A 141 11.05 1.45 3.01
CA HIS A 141 10.90 0.43 4.03
C HIS A 141 9.49 0.46 4.63
N HIS A 142 8.89 -0.72 4.81
CA HIS A 142 7.50 -0.83 5.26
C HIS A 142 7.25 -0.19 6.63
N ALA A 143 8.27 -0.19 7.51
CA ALA A 143 8.20 0.46 8.82
C ALA A 143 8.01 1.99 8.78
N THR A 144 8.27 2.65 7.63
CA THR A 144 8.10 4.10 7.47
C THR A 144 6.75 4.50 6.91
N LEU A 145 6.00 3.53 6.40
CA LEU A 145 4.68 3.73 5.79
C LEU A 145 3.61 3.30 6.79
N ASP A 146 3.31 4.17 7.74
CA ASP A 146 2.04 4.07 8.45
C ASP A 146 0.88 4.09 7.44
N GLY A 147 -0.28 3.62 7.82
CA GLY A 147 -1.38 3.39 6.88
C GLY A 147 -1.80 4.57 5.98
N LYS A 148 -1.25 5.77 6.17
CA LYS A 148 -1.41 6.96 5.32
C LYS A 148 -0.09 7.43 4.70
N GLY A 149 1.04 6.92 5.13
CA GLY A 149 2.37 7.36 4.70
C GLY A 149 2.55 7.30 3.19
N GLY A 150 2.03 6.26 2.53
CA GLY A 150 2.04 6.16 1.07
C GLY A 150 1.27 7.28 0.38
N THR A 151 0.09 7.65 0.91
CA THR A 151 -0.71 8.77 0.38
C THR A 151 -0.02 10.10 0.64
N VAL A 152 0.54 10.31 1.83
CA VAL A 152 1.29 11.52 2.18
C VAL A 152 2.51 11.67 1.28
N LEU A 153 3.27 10.60 1.07
CA LEU A 153 4.42 10.58 0.17
C LEU A 153 4.01 10.95 -1.26
N THR A 154 2.98 10.28 -1.80
CA THR A 154 2.47 10.56 -3.15
C THR A 154 2.02 12.01 -3.28
N ASN A 155 1.25 12.53 -2.32
CA ASN A 155 0.80 13.90 -2.32
C ASN A 155 1.94 14.92 -2.18
N ALA A 156 3.05 14.55 -1.54
CA ALA A 156 4.21 15.42 -1.42
C ALA A 156 4.92 15.61 -2.77
N ILE A 157 5.15 14.52 -3.52
CA ILE A 157 6.02 14.54 -4.70
C ILE A 157 5.28 14.57 -6.04
N MET A 158 4.00 14.16 -6.08
CA MET A 158 3.24 14.09 -7.32
C MET A 158 2.39 15.35 -7.51
N ASP A 159 2.25 15.74 -8.76
CA ASP A 159 1.37 16.82 -9.22
C ASP A 159 0.26 16.27 -10.12
N ILE A 160 -0.84 17.02 -10.29
CA ILE A 160 -1.96 16.66 -11.18
C ILE A 160 -1.85 17.34 -12.55
N SER A 161 -0.77 18.10 -12.78
CA SER A 161 -0.48 18.79 -14.04
C SER A 161 1.01 18.72 -14.36
N ALA A 162 1.36 18.96 -15.63
CA ALA A 162 2.76 19.04 -16.07
C ALA A 162 3.52 20.25 -15.49
N ILE A 163 2.79 21.27 -15.05
CA ILE A 163 3.39 22.41 -14.34
C ILE A 163 3.41 22.06 -12.86
N PRO A 164 4.61 21.92 -12.25
CA PRO A 164 4.73 21.62 -10.83
C PRO A 164 4.04 22.70 -9.99
N ARG A 165 3.25 22.29 -9.00
CA ARG A 165 2.61 23.24 -8.09
C ARG A 165 3.65 23.97 -7.25
N GLU A 166 3.38 25.23 -6.95
CA GLU A 166 4.12 25.97 -5.94
C GLU A 166 3.90 25.34 -4.55
N VAL A 167 4.99 25.20 -3.83
CA VAL A 167 4.98 24.62 -2.49
C VAL A 167 5.47 25.69 -1.51
N PRO A 168 4.72 25.95 -0.42
CA PRO A 168 5.15 26.89 0.60
C PRO A 168 6.52 26.50 1.15
N PRO A 169 7.40 27.45 1.44
CA PRO A 169 8.67 27.14 2.10
C PRO A 169 8.42 26.48 3.47
N PRO A 170 9.36 25.68 3.99
CA PRO A 170 9.23 25.08 5.30
C PRO A 170 8.99 26.16 6.36
N ALA A 171 8.04 25.93 7.25
CA ALA A 171 7.78 26.84 8.36
C ALA A 171 9.02 26.93 9.24
N LYS A 172 9.47 28.17 9.53
CA LYS A 172 10.54 28.39 10.50
C LYS A 172 10.04 27.95 11.87
N THR A 173 10.49 26.79 12.33
CA THR A 173 10.18 26.33 13.69
C THR A 173 11.16 26.97 14.66
N ALA A 174 10.67 27.43 15.82
CA ALA A 174 11.50 28.02 16.89
C ALA A 174 12.58 27.05 17.44
N ARG A 175 12.60 25.80 16.97
CA ARG A 175 13.55 24.73 17.34
C ARG A 175 14.76 24.60 16.41
N ASP A 176 14.93 25.48 15.41
CA ASP A 176 16.06 25.41 14.46
C ASP A 176 17.45 25.69 15.10
N GLY A 177 17.49 26.05 16.37
CA GLY A 177 18.74 26.35 17.12
C GLY A 177 19.28 25.21 18.00
N GLU A 178 18.51 24.22 18.35
CA GLU A 178 18.97 23.14 19.25
C GLU A 178 19.56 21.96 18.47
N LYS A 179 20.88 21.79 18.60
CA LYS A 179 21.55 20.53 18.25
C LYS A 179 21.06 19.44 19.21
N HIS A 180 20.07 18.67 18.82
CA HIS A 180 19.69 17.46 19.55
C HIS A 180 20.65 16.31 19.21
N ASP A 181 21.90 16.42 19.63
CA ASP A 181 22.69 15.24 19.93
C ASP A 181 22.14 14.68 21.25
N LEU A 182 21.25 13.71 21.12
CA LEU A 182 20.65 13.04 22.28
C LEU A 182 21.75 12.42 23.13
N LYS A 183 21.98 13.00 24.33
CA LYS A 183 22.86 12.40 25.31
C LYS A 183 22.29 11.02 25.69
N THR A 184 23.15 10.02 25.73
CA THR A 184 22.81 8.64 26.08
C THR A 184 21.96 8.55 27.36
N GLY A 185 22.13 9.50 28.31
CA GLY A 185 21.35 9.58 29.55
C GLY A 185 19.87 9.96 29.35
N GLU A 186 19.55 10.82 28.38
CA GLU A 186 18.15 11.19 28.06
C GLU A 186 17.41 10.05 27.35
N MET A 187 18.14 9.28 26.52
CA MET A 187 17.61 8.07 25.92
C MET A 187 17.28 7.01 26.98
N ILE A 188 18.15 6.80 27.96
CA ILE A 188 17.95 5.82 29.05
C ILE A 188 16.81 6.24 29.98
N GLY A 189 16.68 7.51 30.32
CA GLY A 189 15.60 8.03 31.16
C GLY A 189 14.21 7.88 30.53
N GLY A 190 14.08 8.18 29.22
CA GLY A 190 12.86 7.96 28.46
C GLY A 190 12.51 6.47 28.29
N LEU A 191 13.51 5.60 28.22
CA LEU A 191 13.39 4.15 28.15
C LEU A 191 12.73 3.54 29.40
N LEU A 192 13.24 3.91 30.58
CA LEU A 192 12.76 3.32 31.83
C LEU A 192 11.28 3.65 32.08
N SER A 193 10.84 4.90 31.77
CA SER A 193 9.45 5.30 31.94
C SER A 193 8.51 4.62 30.94
N ASN A 194 8.90 4.54 29.66
CA ASN A 194 8.07 3.94 28.61
C ASN A 194 8.00 2.40 28.70
N SER A 195 9.15 1.76 29.01
CA SER A 195 9.18 0.30 29.19
C SER A 195 8.35 -0.14 30.39
N LEU A 196 8.42 0.56 31.51
CA LEU A 196 7.63 0.27 32.69
C LEU A 196 6.12 0.39 32.41
N ALA A 197 5.70 1.46 31.71
CA ALA A 197 4.31 1.65 31.30
C ALA A 197 3.84 0.55 30.34
N GLN A 198 4.72 0.07 29.46
CA GLN A 198 4.44 -1.03 28.51
C GLN A 198 4.28 -2.36 29.24
N TYR A 199 5.16 -2.68 30.19
CA TYR A 199 5.04 -3.88 31.03
C TYR A 199 3.78 -3.86 31.90
N VAL A 200 3.41 -2.71 32.46
CA VAL A 200 2.15 -2.57 33.22
C VAL A 200 0.94 -2.80 32.33
N LYS A 201 0.95 -2.29 31.09
CA LYS A 201 -0.12 -2.57 30.10
C LYS A 201 -0.18 -4.06 29.76
N LEU A 202 0.98 -4.71 29.55
CA LEU A 202 1.06 -6.14 29.26
C LEU A 202 0.49 -6.98 30.42
N PHE A 203 0.89 -6.71 31.66
CA PHE A 203 0.36 -7.40 32.84
C PHE A 203 -1.14 -7.21 33.01
N LYS A 204 -1.69 -6.05 32.68
CA LYS A 204 -3.13 -5.80 32.73
C LYS A 204 -3.90 -6.47 31.59
N ALA A 205 -3.29 -6.61 30.41
CA ALA A 205 -3.93 -7.23 29.23
C ALA A 205 -3.81 -8.77 29.21
N LEU A 206 -2.78 -9.34 29.88
CA LEU A 206 -2.50 -10.77 29.87
C LEU A 206 -3.68 -11.64 30.32
N PRO A 207 -4.43 -11.32 31.40
CA PRO A 207 -5.59 -12.11 31.82
C PRO A 207 -6.69 -12.14 30.77
N HIS A 208 -6.96 -11.01 30.11
CA HIS A 208 -7.97 -10.92 29.04
C HIS A 208 -7.55 -11.64 27.76
N ALA A 209 -6.28 -11.59 27.41
CA ALA A 209 -5.73 -12.30 26.24
C ALA A 209 -5.74 -13.83 26.47
N VAL A 210 -5.37 -14.29 27.66
CA VAL A 210 -5.42 -15.72 28.04
C VAL A 210 -6.87 -16.22 28.11
N GLN A 211 -7.82 -15.43 28.60
CA GLN A 211 -9.23 -15.78 28.58
C GLN A 211 -9.81 -15.81 27.16
N ALA A 212 -9.47 -14.84 26.30
CA ALA A 212 -9.92 -14.81 24.92
C ALA A 212 -9.37 -15.97 24.07
N LEU A 213 -8.08 -16.28 24.22
CA LEU A 213 -7.45 -17.40 23.52
C LEU A 213 -7.75 -18.76 24.17
N GLY A 214 -7.74 -18.84 25.49
CA GLY A 214 -8.06 -20.06 26.22
C GLY A 214 -9.55 -20.40 26.18
N GLY A 215 -10.44 -19.41 26.27
CA GLY A 215 -11.88 -19.60 26.22
C GLY A 215 -12.39 -20.12 24.88
N THR A 216 -11.79 -19.71 23.77
CA THR A 216 -12.13 -20.20 22.42
C THR A 216 -11.58 -21.62 22.17
N LEU A 217 -10.36 -21.90 22.62
CA LEU A 217 -9.76 -23.23 22.50
C LEU A 217 -10.42 -24.26 23.43
N VAL A 218 -10.80 -23.86 24.64
CA VAL A 218 -11.44 -24.74 25.63
C VAL A 218 -12.92 -25.00 25.31
N LYS A 219 -13.68 -24.01 24.84
CA LYS A 219 -15.09 -24.25 24.44
C LYS A 219 -15.23 -25.17 23.23
N GLN A 220 -14.27 -25.16 22.29
CA GLN A 220 -14.28 -26.11 21.17
C GLN A 220 -13.82 -27.52 21.55
N SER A 221 -13.09 -27.68 22.67
CA SER A 221 -12.60 -28.99 23.14
C SER A 221 -13.59 -29.78 23.99
N PHE A 222 -14.63 -29.14 24.57
CA PHE A 222 -15.57 -29.75 25.51
C PHE A 222 -16.98 -30.00 24.98
N SER A 223 -17.27 -29.68 23.73
CA SER A 223 -18.57 -29.91 23.11
C SER A 223 -18.53 -31.17 22.22
N GLY A 224 -18.47 -32.35 22.79
CA GLY A 224 -18.57 -33.60 22.03
C GLY A 224 -18.07 -34.83 22.76
N SER A 225 -18.97 -35.56 23.38
CA SER A 225 -18.75 -36.89 23.89
C SER A 225 -18.50 -37.88 22.75
N GLY A 226 -17.40 -38.65 22.86
CA GLY A 226 -17.23 -39.94 22.18
C GLY A 226 -16.44 -39.92 20.88
N ALA A 227 -15.32 -40.65 20.91
CA ALA A 227 -14.39 -41.02 19.86
C ALA A 227 -13.17 -40.08 19.70
N ARG A 228 -11.99 -40.72 19.72
CA ARG A 228 -10.66 -40.11 19.51
C ARG A 228 -10.57 -39.33 18.18
N ALA A 229 -11.18 -38.17 18.12
CA ALA A 229 -10.98 -37.24 17.04
C ALA A 229 -9.73 -36.41 17.36
N ARG A 230 -8.68 -36.55 16.55
CA ARG A 230 -7.56 -35.58 16.52
C ARG A 230 -8.16 -34.19 16.38
N PRO A 231 -7.75 -33.18 17.19
CA PRO A 231 -8.25 -31.82 17.03
C PRO A 231 -7.93 -31.39 15.59
N LYS A 232 -8.97 -31.23 14.78
CA LYS A 232 -8.83 -30.56 13.49
C LYS A 232 -8.59 -29.10 13.82
N LEU A 233 -7.35 -28.64 13.65
CA LEU A 233 -7.06 -27.23 13.57
C LEU A 233 -7.97 -26.65 12.47
N PRO A 234 -8.77 -25.60 12.74
CA PRO A 234 -9.75 -25.07 11.77
C PRO A 234 -9.09 -24.21 10.67
N LEU A 235 -7.81 -24.39 10.40
CA LEU A 235 -7.09 -23.75 9.32
C LEU A 235 -7.00 -24.72 8.15
N ASP A 236 -7.77 -24.47 7.11
CA ASP A 236 -7.52 -25.08 5.81
C ASP A 236 -6.15 -24.56 5.34
N LEU A 237 -5.16 -25.45 5.38
CA LEU A 237 -3.80 -25.13 4.96
C LEU A 237 -3.70 -25.24 3.44
N ALA A 238 -2.91 -24.32 2.87
CA ALA A 238 -2.68 -24.28 1.43
C ALA A 238 -2.02 -25.57 0.91
N PRO A 239 -2.37 -26.03 -0.29
CA PRO A 239 -1.61 -27.12 -0.92
C PRO A 239 -0.18 -26.66 -1.17
N MET A 240 0.77 -27.58 -1.04
CA MET A 240 2.18 -27.29 -1.36
C MET A 240 2.35 -27.03 -2.85
N THR A 241 3.06 -25.99 -3.18
CA THR A 241 3.45 -25.59 -4.54
C THR A 241 4.90 -25.09 -4.53
N ASP A 242 5.48 -24.84 -5.70
CA ASP A 242 6.81 -24.26 -5.85
C ASP A 242 6.93 -22.85 -5.25
N PHE A 243 5.79 -22.21 -4.93
CA PHE A 243 5.76 -20.91 -4.23
C PHE A 243 5.92 -21.03 -2.71
N ASN A 244 5.83 -22.26 -2.15
CA ASN A 244 5.92 -22.50 -0.71
C ASN A 244 7.32 -23.00 -0.33
N VAL A 245 8.33 -22.19 -0.63
CA VAL A 245 9.75 -22.51 -0.40
C VAL A 245 10.42 -21.49 0.50
N ALA A 246 11.59 -21.82 1.02
CA ALA A 246 12.48 -20.84 1.63
C ALA A 246 13.01 -19.89 0.55
N VAL A 247 12.84 -18.59 0.74
CA VAL A 247 13.29 -17.59 -0.22
C VAL A 247 14.78 -17.29 -0.07
N THR A 248 15.40 -16.84 -1.17
CA THR A 248 16.79 -16.38 -1.27
C THR A 248 16.82 -14.83 -1.32
N PRO A 249 17.98 -14.18 -1.32
CA PRO A 249 18.04 -12.74 -1.58
C PRO A 249 17.69 -12.35 -3.02
N GLN A 250 17.72 -13.28 -3.97
CA GLN A 250 17.49 -13.01 -5.38
C GLN A 250 15.98 -12.89 -5.69
N ARG A 251 15.65 -11.89 -6.50
CA ARG A 251 14.26 -11.60 -6.92
C ARG A 251 14.15 -11.68 -8.44
N THR A 252 12.92 -11.95 -8.88
CA THR A 252 12.44 -11.69 -10.24
C THR A 252 11.26 -10.74 -10.15
N PHE A 253 11.14 -9.84 -11.11
CA PHE A 253 10.06 -8.87 -11.19
C PHE A 253 9.61 -8.70 -12.61
N GLY A 254 8.30 -8.71 -12.84
CA GLY A 254 7.67 -8.48 -14.13
C GLY A 254 6.39 -7.67 -13.98
N THR A 255 5.99 -7.03 -15.07
CA THR A 255 4.83 -6.15 -15.11
C THR A 255 3.80 -6.62 -16.12
N ALA A 256 2.52 -6.41 -15.81
CA ALA A 256 1.42 -6.57 -16.75
C ALA A 256 0.44 -5.41 -16.59
N ARG A 257 -0.32 -5.14 -17.67
CA ARG A 257 -1.29 -4.04 -17.67
C ARG A 257 -2.52 -4.41 -18.48
N VAL A 258 -3.72 -4.14 -17.91
CA VAL A 258 -5.00 -4.36 -18.59
C VAL A 258 -5.95 -3.18 -18.40
N PRO A 259 -6.92 -2.93 -19.30
CA PRO A 259 -7.87 -1.83 -19.18
C PRO A 259 -8.82 -2.00 -17.98
N PHE A 260 -8.91 -0.98 -17.13
CA PHE A 260 -9.80 -0.99 -15.96
C PHE A 260 -11.28 -1.09 -16.31
N ALA A 261 -11.72 -0.34 -17.34
CA ALA A 261 -13.11 -0.32 -17.75
C ALA A 261 -13.62 -1.70 -18.21
N GLU A 262 -12.75 -2.47 -18.89
CA GLU A 262 -13.09 -3.81 -19.35
C GLU A 262 -13.19 -4.80 -18.18
N CYS A 263 -12.28 -4.73 -17.22
CA CYS A 263 -12.37 -5.53 -15.98
C CYS A 263 -13.66 -5.21 -15.20
N HIS A 264 -14.03 -3.92 -15.14
CA HIS A 264 -15.27 -3.51 -14.50
C HIS A 264 -16.52 -3.99 -15.25
N ALA A 265 -16.49 -3.99 -16.59
CA ALA A 265 -17.55 -4.53 -17.42
C ALA A 265 -17.73 -6.05 -17.21
N MET A 266 -16.63 -6.80 -17.14
CA MET A 266 -16.65 -8.23 -16.82
C MET A 266 -17.27 -8.49 -15.43
N ALA A 267 -16.90 -7.71 -14.42
CA ALA A 267 -17.45 -7.82 -13.07
C ALA A 267 -18.98 -7.61 -13.06
N LYS A 268 -19.44 -6.58 -13.78
CA LYS A 268 -20.87 -6.28 -13.92
C LYS A 268 -21.63 -7.39 -14.65
N ALA A 269 -21.03 -8.02 -15.66
CA ALA A 269 -21.67 -9.07 -16.44
C ALA A 269 -21.96 -10.34 -15.63
N VAL A 270 -21.23 -10.58 -14.54
CA VAL A 270 -21.39 -11.76 -13.66
C VAL A 270 -21.96 -11.41 -12.28
N ASP A 271 -22.44 -10.17 -12.10
CA ASP A 271 -22.90 -9.64 -10.80
C ASP A 271 -21.85 -9.81 -9.68
N GLY A 272 -20.57 -9.73 -10.07
CA GLY A 272 -19.43 -9.85 -9.19
C GLY A 272 -18.78 -8.51 -8.87
N SER A 273 -17.79 -8.52 -7.98
CA SER A 273 -16.97 -7.34 -7.70
C SER A 273 -15.77 -7.25 -8.65
N PHE A 274 -15.23 -6.03 -8.81
CA PHE A 274 -13.97 -5.82 -9.52
C PHE A 274 -12.85 -6.72 -8.97
N ASN A 275 -12.79 -6.89 -7.64
CA ASN A 275 -11.80 -7.74 -7.00
C ASN A 275 -11.96 -9.22 -7.37
N ASP A 276 -13.18 -9.71 -7.58
CA ASP A 276 -13.41 -11.09 -7.99
C ASP A 276 -12.83 -11.36 -9.39
N ILE A 277 -12.96 -10.40 -10.31
CA ILE A 277 -12.37 -10.49 -11.66
C ILE A 277 -10.84 -10.43 -11.60
N VAL A 278 -10.26 -9.54 -10.80
CA VAL A 278 -8.81 -9.47 -10.62
C VAL A 278 -8.26 -10.78 -10.06
N LEU A 279 -8.91 -11.35 -9.05
CA LEU A 279 -8.55 -12.66 -8.49
C LEU A 279 -8.70 -13.79 -9.51
N TRP A 280 -9.74 -13.74 -10.34
CA TRP A 280 -9.95 -14.72 -11.40
C TRP A 280 -8.87 -14.65 -12.48
N ILE A 281 -8.45 -13.44 -12.89
CA ILE A 281 -7.32 -13.24 -13.81
C ILE A 281 -6.05 -13.85 -13.19
N CYS A 282 -5.74 -13.54 -11.93
CA CYS A 282 -4.59 -14.09 -11.22
C CYS A 282 -4.68 -15.63 -11.12
N ALA A 283 -5.83 -16.17 -10.74
CA ALA A 283 -6.05 -17.61 -10.61
C ALA A 283 -5.90 -18.35 -11.94
N THR A 284 -6.38 -17.75 -13.03
CA THR A 284 -6.26 -18.30 -14.39
C THR A 284 -4.80 -18.31 -14.83
N ALA A 285 -4.08 -17.19 -14.65
CA ALA A 285 -2.66 -17.09 -14.97
C ALA A 285 -1.81 -18.07 -14.15
N LEU A 286 -2.05 -18.16 -12.83
CA LEU A 286 -1.36 -19.11 -11.96
C LEU A 286 -1.61 -20.56 -12.39
N ARG A 287 -2.82 -20.88 -12.80
CA ARG A 287 -3.15 -22.22 -13.31
C ARG A 287 -2.39 -22.51 -14.61
N THR A 288 -2.33 -21.55 -15.54
CA THR A 288 -1.56 -21.67 -16.79
C THR A 288 -0.08 -21.89 -16.48
N TYR A 289 0.51 -21.07 -15.62
CA TYR A 289 1.89 -21.19 -15.20
C TYR A 289 2.19 -22.55 -14.57
N LEU A 290 1.39 -22.99 -13.58
CA LEU A 290 1.59 -24.26 -12.89
C LEU A 290 1.36 -25.48 -13.78
N SER A 291 0.55 -25.39 -14.85
CA SER A 291 0.42 -26.49 -15.81
C SER A 291 1.71 -26.80 -16.55
N GLN A 292 2.61 -25.83 -16.64
CA GLN A 292 3.93 -25.93 -17.27
C GLN A 292 5.06 -26.16 -16.24
N HIS A 293 4.80 -25.80 -14.95
CA HIS A 293 5.76 -25.87 -13.86
C HIS A 293 5.15 -26.53 -12.64
N GLY A 294 5.71 -27.64 -12.17
CA GLY A 294 5.34 -28.30 -10.92
C GLY A 294 3.95 -28.97 -10.87
N GLY A 295 3.05 -28.66 -11.79
CA GLY A 295 1.70 -29.19 -11.88
C GLY A 295 0.66 -28.46 -11.02
N ILE A 296 -0.61 -28.64 -11.39
CA ILE A 296 -1.74 -28.01 -10.71
C ILE A 296 -2.14 -28.81 -9.47
N PRO A 297 -2.19 -28.20 -8.27
CA PRO A 297 -2.64 -28.89 -7.06
C PRO A 297 -4.08 -29.40 -7.17
N ARG A 298 -4.37 -30.55 -6.54
CA ARG A 298 -5.75 -31.08 -6.48
C ARG A 298 -6.70 -30.22 -5.64
N LYS A 299 -6.17 -29.48 -4.65
CA LYS A 299 -6.91 -28.51 -3.84
C LYS A 299 -6.72 -27.11 -4.39
N SER A 300 -7.66 -26.21 -4.09
CA SER A 300 -7.51 -24.79 -4.39
C SER A 300 -6.25 -24.22 -3.79
N MET A 301 -5.52 -23.42 -4.56
CA MET A 301 -4.54 -22.50 -3.97
C MET A 301 -5.25 -21.45 -3.14
N LEU A 302 -4.54 -21.00 -2.10
CA LEU A 302 -4.99 -19.96 -1.18
C LEU A 302 -4.13 -18.71 -1.35
N ALA A 303 -4.78 -17.57 -1.54
CA ALA A 303 -4.11 -16.27 -1.55
C ALA A 303 -4.33 -15.54 -0.22
N ALA A 304 -3.23 -15.07 0.39
CA ALA A 304 -3.31 -14.11 1.47
C ALA A 304 -3.58 -12.71 0.89
N MET A 305 -4.60 -12.04 1.41
CA MET A 305 -5.01 -10.72 0.97
C MET A 305 -4.97 -9.74 2.14
N PRO A 306 -4.20 -8.66 2.05
CA PRO A 306 -4.29 -7.58 3.02
C PRO A 306 -5.64 -6.86 2.89
N ILE A 307 -6.29 -6.63 4.02
CA ILE A 307 -7.54 -5.88 4.13
C ILE A 307 -7.35 -4.72 5.10
N SER A 308 -7.92 -3.57 4.76
CA SER A 308 -7.97 -2.44 5.68
C SER A 308 -9.13 -2.62 6.65
N LEU A 309 -8.83 -2.59 7.95
CA LEU A 309 -9.83 -2.58 9.02
C LEU A 309 -10.28 -1.16 9.38
N ARG A 310 -9.70 -0.16 8.72
CA ARG A 310 -9.95 1.26 9.01
C ARG A 310 -11.39 1.65 8.75
N GLU A 311 -12.02 2.30 9.72
CA GLU A 311 -13.33 2.88 9.54
C GLU A 311 -13.29 4.14 8.65
N LYS A 312 -14.38 4.39 7.90
CA LYS A 312 -14.52 5.62 7.13
C LYS A 312 -14.49 6.82 8.09
N GLY A 313 -13.51 7.72 7.90
CA GLY A 313 -13.33 8.91 8.73
C GLY A 313 -12.27 8.77 9.84
N ASN A 314 -11.73 7.59 10.11
CA ASN A 314 -10.62 7.42 11.04
C ASN A 314 -9.33 8.01 10.43
N ASN A 315 -8.75 8.99 11.13
CA ASN A 315 -7.57 9.74 10.73
C ASN A 315 -6.28 9.33 11.46
N ASP A 316 -6.31 8.26 12.24
CA ASP A 316 -5.13 7.77 12.96
C ASP A 316 -4.00 7.38 12.00
N LEU A 317 -2.78 7.68 12.39
CA LEU A 317 -1.57 7.46 11.58
C LEU A 317 -0.96 6.05 11.74
N ASN A 318 -1.67 5.11 12.41
CA ASN A 318 -1.16 3.75 12.61
C ASN A 318 -1.62 2.78 11.50
N THR A 319 -0.84 1.74 11.28
CA THR A 319 -1.19 0.65 10.36
C THR A 319 -2.36 -0.16 10.92
N GLN A 320 -3.53 -0.09 10.27
CA GLN A 320 -4.73 -0.86 10.59
C GLN A 320 -5.05 -1.80 9.44
N ALA A 321 -4.18 -2.77 9.23
CA ALA A 321 -4.34 -3.80 8.22
C ALA A 321 -4.42 -5.17 8.89
N SER A 322 -5.26 -6.04 8.35
CA SER A 322 -5.30 -7.46 8.70
C SER A 322 -5.10 -8.29 7.44
N MET A 323 -4.78 -9.56 7.61
CA MET A 323 -4.65 -10.50 6.50
C MET A 323 -5.85 -11.44 6.51
N THR A 324 -6.43 -11.66 5.35
CA THR A 324 -7.44 -12.69 5.12
C THR A 324 -6.95 -13.68 4.09
N VAL A 325 -7.58 -14.83 4.02
CA VAL A 325 -7.24 -15.89 3.06
C VAL A 325 -8.45 -16.17 2.16
N VAL A 326 -8.20 -16.25 0.86
CA VAL A 326 -9.22 -16.49 -0.18
C VAL A 326 -8.83 -17.69 -1.01
N GLU A 327 -9.81 -18.55 -1.33
CA GLU A 327 -9.65 -19.64 -2.29
C GLU A 327 -9.65 -19.09 -3.71
N LEU A 328 -8.70 -19.53 -4.53
CA LEU A 328 -8.55 -19.11 -5.92
C LEU A 328 -9.25 -20.04 -6.92
N GLY A 329 -9.84 -21.15 -6.47
CA GLY A 329 -10.53 -22.11 -7.34
C GLY A 329 -9.63 -22.77 -8.39
N THR A 330 -8.31 -22.77 -8.19
CA THR A 330 -7.33 -23.23 -9.19
C THR A 330 -7.43 -24.70 -9.55
N GLN A 331 -8.07 -25.54 -8.73
CA GLN A 331 -8.37 -26.94 -9.05
C GLN A 331 -9.37 -27.10 -10.20
N PHE A 332 -10.22 -26.09 -10.45
CA PHE A 332 -11.21 -26.14 -11.51
C PHE A 332 -10.60 -25.75 -12.86
N ALA A 333 -10.66 -26.67 -13.83
CA ALA A 333 -10.27 -26.38 -15.22
C ALA A 333 -11.26 -25.41 -15.89
N ASP A 334 -12.55 -25.57 -15.58
CA ASP A 334 -13.63 -24.73 -16.07
C ASP A 334 -13.49 -23.31 -15.51
N PRO A 335 -13.36 -22.26 -16.36
CA PRO A 335 -13.17 -20.90 -15.94
C PRO A 335 -14.36 -20.31 -15.17
N MET A 336 -15.59 -20.74 -15.48
CA MET A 336 -16.78 -20.24 -14.78
C MET A 336 -16.92 -20.86 -13.39
N LYS A 337 -16.61 -22.16 -13.23
CA LYS A 337 -16.55 -22.82 -11.91
C LYS A 337 -15.47 -22.20 -11.03
N ARG A 338 -14.33 -21.83 -11.62
CA ARG A 338 -13.26 -21.11 -10.93
C ARG A 338 -13.71 -19.74 -10.43
N LEU A 339 -14.40 -18.97 -11.29
CA LEU A 339 -14.96 -17.66 -10.90
C LEU A 339 -15.99 -17.81 -9.77
N GLN A 340 -16.91 -18.77 -9.88
CA GLN A 340 -17.92 -19.04 -8.86
C GLN A 340 -17.30 -19.39 -7.49
N ALA A 341 -16.23 -20.20 -7.48
CA ALA A 341 -15.50 -20.53 -6.27
C ALA A 341 -14.87 -19.29 -5.62
N ILE A 342 -14.26 -18.41 -6.41
CA ILE A 342 -13.69 -17.14 -5.94
C ILE A 342 -14.78 -16.26 -5.34
N MET A 343 -15.89 -16.03 -6.05
CA MET A 343 -17.00 -15.20 -5.57
C MET A 343 -17.60 -15.74 -4.26
N THR A 344 -17.71 -17.06 -4.14
CA THR A 344 -18.17 -17.71 -2.92
C THR A 344 -17.18 -17.47 -1.77
N SER A 345 -15.88 -17.61 -2.02
CA SER A 345 -14.85 -17.41 -1.01
C SER A 345 -14.77 -15.94 -0.56
N THR A 346 -14.78 -14.99 -1.49
CA THR A 346 -14.72 -13.54 -1.16
C THR A 346 -15.96 -13.09 -0.40
N THR A 347 -17.14 -13.66 -0.70
CA THR A 347 -18.38 -13.38 0.04
C THR A 347 -18.29 -13.88 1.48
N LYS A 348 -17.80 -15.10 1.72
CA LYS A 348 -17.55 -15.62 3.09
C LYS A 348 -16.61 -14.71 3.88
N VAL A 349 -15.52 -14.27 3.24
CA VAL A 349 -14.57 -13.35 3.86
C VAL A 349 -15.22 -12.00 4.22
N LYS A 350 -16.03 -11.42 3.33
CA LYS A 350 -16.76 -10.17 3.63
C LYS A 350 -17.65 -10.31 4.87
N HIS A 351 -18.39 -11.42 5.01
CA HIS A 351 -19.22 -11.68 6.19
C HIS A 351 -18.36 -11.84 7.45
N ALA A 352 -17.29 -12.64 7.40
CA ALA A 352 -16.40 -12.83 8.54
C ALA A 352 -15.75 -11.52 9.03
N ILE A 353 -15.39 -10.60 8.12
CA ILE A 353 -14.84 -9.28 8.48
C ILE A 353 -15.87 -8.43 9.23
N VAL A 354 -17.15 -8.48 8.82
CA VAL A 354 -18.21 -7.73 9.51
C VAL A 354 -18.39 -8.25 10.94
N ASP A 355 -18.36 -9.57 11.13
CA ASP A 355 -18.53 -10.21 12.45
C ASP A 355 -17.33 -9.97 13.38
N LEU A 356 -16.12 -9.80 12.83
CA LEU A 356 -14.88 -9.57 13.59
C LEU A 356 -14.60 -8.10 13.92
N LYS A 357 -15.32 -7.15 13.31
CA LYS A 357 -15.15 -5.72 13.59
C LYS A 357 -15.48 -5.44 15.06
N GLY A 358 -14.49 -4.88 15.76
CA GLY A 358 -14.61 -4.49 17.18
C GLY A 358 -14.17 -5.57 18.19
N VAL A 359 -13.83 -6.81 17.76
CA VAL A 359 -13.43 -7.89 18.68
C VAL A 359 -11.91 -8.02 18.83
N ILE A 360 -11.15 -7.66 17.80
CA ILE A 360 -9.69 -7.81 17.79
C ILE A 360 -9.02 -6.45 17.96
N PRO A 361 -8.22 -6.23 19.03
CA PRO A 361 -7.36 -5.04 19.12
C PRO A 361 -6.36 -5.03 17.96
N THR A 362 -6.26 -3.91 17.25
CA THR A 362 -5.43 -3.79 16.03
C THR A 362 -3.93 -3.66 16.31
N ASP A 363 -3.53 -3.50 17.58
CA ASP A 363 -2.13 -3.21 17.95
C ASP A 363 -1.53 -4.24 18.93
N TYR A 364 -1.81 -5.53 18.71
CA TYR A 364 -1.21 -6.62 19.49
C TYR A 364 0.33 -6.59 19.57
N PRO A 365 1.06 -6.28 18.48
CA PRO A 365 2.52 -6.29 18.55
C PRO A 365 3.08 -5.22 19.49
N SER A 366 2.36 -4.13 19.71
CA SER A 366 2.77 -3.07 20.66
C SER A 366 2.68 -3.49 22.13
N LEU A 367 1.98 -4.59 22.43
CA LEU A 367 1.85 -5.12 23.77
C LEU A 367 2.99 -6.07 24.13
N LEU A 368 3.75 -6.57 23.15
CA LEU A 368 4.84 -7.51 23.37
C LEU A 368 6.19 -6.77 23.41
N ALA A 369 7.09 -7.24 24.26
CA ALA A 369 8.45 -6.68 24.30
C ALA A 369 9.18 -6.90 22.97
N PRO A 370 9.96 -5.93 22.45
CA PRO A 370 10.65 -6.02 21.17
C PRO A 370 11.49 -7.28 20.98
N TRP A 371 12.21 -7.69 22.03
CA TRP A 371 13.05 -8.89 22.02
C TRP A 371 12.25 -10.20 21.96
N VAL A 372 11.00 -10.21 22.49
CA VAL A 372 10.11 -11.38 22.37
C VAL A 372 9.63 -11.50 20.93
N VAL A 373 9.11 -10.41 20.36
CA VAL A 373 8.57 -10.41 18.99
C VAL A 373 9.68 -10.68 17.97
N GLY A 374 10.80 -9.95 18.07
CA GLY A 374 11.93 -10.11 17.15
C GLY A 374 12.69 -11.42 17.35
N GLY A 375 12.93 -11.82 18.60
CA GLY A 375 13.69 -13.04 18.92
C GLY A 375 12.95 -14.31 18.53
N VAL A 376 11.68 -14.45 18.92
CA VAL A 376 10.85 -15.62 18.58
C VAL A 376 10.62 -15.70 17.06
N ALA A 377 10.30 -14.59 16.42
CA ALA A 377 10.07 -14.57 14.98
C ALA A 377 11.34 -14.92 14.19
N LYS A 378 12.49 -14.33 14.52
CA LYS A 378 13.79 -14.65 13.89
C LYS A 378 14.18 -16.13 14.13
N ALA A 379 14.00 -16.64 15.34
CA ALA A 379 14.27 -18.04 15.63
C ALA A 379 13.37 -18.98 14.83
N ALA A 380 12.07 -18.69 14.75
CA ALA A 380 11.12 -19.47 13.96
C ALA A 380 11.47 -19.46 12.47
N PHE A 381 11.81 -18.29 11.89
CA PHE A 381 12.24 -18.18 10.49
C PHE A 381 13.57 -18.90 10.25
N LYS A 382 14.54 -18.77 11.15
CA LYS A 382 15.83 -19.48 11.05
C LYS A 382 15.65 -21.00 11.08
N VAL A 383 14.83 -21.51 11.98
CA VAL A 383 14.50 -22.95 12.03
C VAL A 383 13.78 -23.37 10.76
N TYR A 384 12.78 -22.62 10.32
CA TYR A 384 12.02 -22.89 9.09
C TYR A 384 12.92 -22.97 7.85
N SER A 385 13.86 -22.02 7.70
CA SER A 385 14.78 -21.99 6.55
C SER A 385 15.89 -23.03 6.64
N ALA A 386 16.48 -23.24 7.82
CA ALA A 386 17.66 -24.11 8.00
C ALA A 386 17.34 -25.61 8.02
N THR A 387 16.15 -26.00 8.46
CA THR A 387 15.78 -27.41 8.67
C THR A 387 15.10 -28.08 7.48
N GLY A 388 14.91 -27.34 6.36
CA GLY A 388 14.14 -27.83 5.21
C GLY A 388 12.64 -28.02 5.52
N LEU A 389 12.16 -27.57 6.67
CA LEU A 389 10.75 -27.57 7.06
C LEU A 389 9.88 -26.75 6.10
N SER A 390 10.49 -25.80 5.40
CA SER A 390 9.82 -25.02 4.34
C SER A 390 9.18 -25.87 3.24
N HIS A 391 9.73 -27.07 2.99
CA HIS A 391 9.19 -28.03 2.01
C HIS A 391 8.21 -29.06 2.62
N ARG A 392 7.96 -29.00 3.93
CA ARG A 392 7.16 -30.02 4.63
C ARG A 392 6.01 -29.45 5.45
N LEU A 393 6.11 -28.21 5.90
CA LEU A 393 5.06 -27.55 6.67
C LEU A 393 4.14 -26.76 5.74
N PRO A 394 2.87 -27.13 5.67
CA PRO A 394 1.91 -26.36 4.89
C PRO A 394 1.71 -24.97 5.48
N MET A 395 1.69 -23.98 4.63
CA MET A 395 1.48 -22.57 4.97
C MET A 395 -0.02 -22.21 4.91
N PRO A 396 -0.45 -21.13 5.56
CA PRO A 396 -1.83 -20.66 5.46
C PRO A 396 -2.19 -20.13 4.06
N ALA A 397 -1.20 -19.80 3.23
CA ALA A 397 -1.40 -19.33 1.85
C ALA A 397 -0.23 -19.73 0.94
N ASN A 398 -0.49 -19.78 -0.37
CA ASN A 398 0.53 -20.05 -1.38
C ASN A 398 1.25 -18.78 -1.84
N LEU A 399 0.52 -17.66 -1.88
CA LEU A 399 1.01 -16.38 -2.35
C LEU A 399 0.26 -15.23 -1.69
N VAL A 400 0.77 -14.02 -1.87
CA VAL A 400 0.03 -12.79 -1.54
C VAL A 400 -0.57 -12.22 -2.82
N ILE A 401 -1.85 -11.81 -2.78
CA ILE A 401 -2.47 -10.96 -3.78
C ILE A 401 -2.99 -9.71 -3.09
N SER A 402 -2.43 -8.56 -3.46
CA SER A 402 -2.81 -7.26 -2.89
C SER A 402 -3.44 -6.38 -3.98
N ASN A 403 -4.62 -5.83 -3.70
CA ASN A 403 -5.30 -4.91 -4.63
C ASN A 403 -5.42 -3.54 -3.97
N VAL A 404 -4.68 -2.56 -4.49
CA VAL A 404 -4.60 -1.20 -3.96
C VAL A 404 -5.29 -0.25 -4.93
N PRO A 405 -6.37 0.43 -4.52
CA PRO A 405 -6.98 1.44 -5.37
C PRO A 405 -6.04 2.64 -5.53
N GLY A 406 -5.87 3.10 -6.76
CA GLY A 406 -5.04 4.27 -7.08
C GLY A 406 -5.83 5.35 -7.83
N PRO A 407 -5.18 6.51 -8.07
CA PRO A 407 -5.81 7.66 -8.72
C PRO A 407 -6.15 7.36 -10.19
N GLN A 408 -7.35 7.75 -10.59
CA GLN A 408 -7.83 7.58 -11.96
C GLN A 408 -7.50 8.77 -12.87
N VAL A 409 -6.71 9.72 -12.36
CA VAL A 409 -6.21 10.87 -13.11
C VAL A 409 -4.70 10.72 -13.34
N PRO A 410 -4.17 11.25 -14.46
CA PRO A 410 -2.73 11.26 -14.68
C PRO A 410 -2.01 12.04 -13.58
N LEU A 411 -0.88 11.51 -13.11
CA LEU A 411 0.02 12.17 -12.18
C LEU A 411 1.31 12.57 -12.87
N TYR A 412 1.97 13.57 -12.32
CA TYR A 412 3.21 14.14 -12.86
C TYR A 412 4.26 14.24 -11.76
N MET A 413 5.51 14.03 -12.10
CA MET A 413 6.65 14.27 -11.22
C MET A 413 7.73 15.05 -11.96
N ALA A 414 8.15 16.18 -11.42
CA ALA A 414 9.08 17.10 -12.09
C ALA A 414 8.67 17.44 -13.53
N GLY A 415 7.36 17.56 -13.81
CA GLY A 415 6.80 17.84 -15.13
C GLY A 415 6.62 16.61 -16.04
N ALA A 416 7.24 15.48 -15.72
CA ALA A 416 7.10 14.23 -16.47
C ALA A 416 5.78 13.52 -16.12
N ARG A 417 5.01 13.12 -17.15
CA ARG A 417 3.74 12.41 -17.00
C ARG A 417 3.97 10.95 -16.65
N MET A 418 3.42 10.48 -15.55
CA MET A 418 3.43 9.06 -15.21
C MET A 418 2.50 8.28 -16.15
N LEU A 419 3.03 7.26 -16.81
CA LEU A 419 2.32 6.39 -17.75
C LEU A 419 1.77 5.14 -17.09
N THR A 420 2.57 4.51 -16.21
CA THR A 420 2.24 3.26 -15.52
C THR A 420 2.68 3.33 -14.05
N TYR A 421 2.07 2.49 -13.22
CA TYR A 421 2.48 2.34 -11.83
C TYR A 421 2.41 0.86 -11.41
N HIS A 422 3.54 0.16 -11.46
CA HIS A 422 3.63 -1.26 -11.12
C HIS A 422 4.20 -1.42 -9.71
N PRO A 423 3.42 -1.90 -8.74
CA PRO A 423 3.90 -2.06 -7.37
C PRO A 423 4.86 -3.24 -7.22
N LEU A 424 5.81 -3.12 -6.28
CA LEU A 424 6.64 -4.21 -5.78
C LEU A 424 6.40 -4.36 -4.28
N SER A 425 6.30 -5.60 -3.82
CA SER A 425 5.98 -5.88 -2.42
C SER A 425 6.91 -6.95 -1.83
N ILE A 426 6.60 -7.38 -0.63
CA ILE A 426 7.43 -8.28 0.16
C ILE A 426 7.14 -9.73 -0.24
N VAL A 427 8.18 -10.55 -0.35
CA VAL A 427 8.11 -12.03 -0.34
C VAL A 427 8.84 -12.56 0.89
N ILE A 428 8.31 -13.63 1.47
CA ILE A 428 8.83 -14.21 2.72
C ILE A 428 8.99 -15.73 2.59
N HIS A 429 9.73 -16.33 3.49
CA HIS A 429 9.84 -17.78 3.58
C HIS A 429 8.45 -18.43 3.62
N GLY A 430 8.21 -19.39 2.74
CA GLY A 430 6.95 -20.11 2.59
C GLY A 430 5.90 -19.41 1.73
N VAL A 431 6.13 -18.15 1.33
CA VAL A 431 5.27 -17.36 0.42
C VAL A 431 6.16 -16.57 -0.54
N ALA A 432 6.73 -17.28 -1.52
CA ALA A 432 7.76 -16.79 -2.40
C ALA A 432 7.24 -16.00 -3.63
N LEU A 433 5.93 -15.76 -3.72
CA LEU A 433 5.28 -15.02 -4.80
C LEU A 433 4.33 -13.96 -4.22
N ASN A 434 4.42 -12.74 -4.75
CA ASN A 434 3.51 -11.64 -4.45
C ASN A 434 3.04 -10.97 -5.74
N ILE A 435 1.73 -10.87 -5.94
CA ILE A 435 1.09 -10.13 -7.02
C ILE A 435 0.41 -8.94 -6.41
N THR A 436 0.95 -7.74 -6.64
CA THR A 436 0.31 -6.50 -6.18
C THR A 436 -0.26 -5.75 -7.36
N ILE A 437 -1.48 -5.29 -7.21
CA ILE A 437 -2.26 -4.61 -8.24
C ILE A 437 -2.52 -3.18 -7.81
N GLN A 438 -2.36 -2.24 -8.74
CA GLN A 438 -2.75 -0.85 -8.55
C GLN A 438 -3.59 -0.38 -9.73
N THR A 439 -4.74 0.23 -9.45
CA THR A 439 -5.50 0.91 -10.51
C THR A 439 -4.90 2.29 -10.73
N TYR A 440 -4.62 2.66 -11.99
CA TYR A 440 -4.05 3.95 -12.32
C TYR A 440 -4.48 4.44 -13.70
N ALA A 441 -5.01 5.67 -13.78
CA ALA A 441 -5.32 6.39 -15.03
C ALA A 441 -6.06 5.54 -16.08
N GLY A 442 -7.09 4.79 -15.65
CA GLY A 442 -7.93 3.96 -16.51
C GLY A 442 -7.39 2.54 -16.77
N PHE A 443 -6.34 2.13 -16.09
CA PHE A 443 -5.73 0.81 -16.21
C PHE A 443 -5.61 0.09 -14.85
N VAL A 444 -5.37 -1.18 -14.94
CA VAL A 444 -5.00 -2.08 -13.84
C VAL A 444 -3.57 -2.50 -14.08
N ASP A 445 -2.65 -1.98 -13.27
CA ASP A 445 -1.23 -2.27 -13.36
C ASP A 445 -0.88 -3.37 -12.35
N PHE A 446 -0.31 -4.47 -12.84
CA PHE A 446 0.17 -5.59 -12.03
C PHE A 446 1.68 -5.46 -11.84
N GLY A 447 2.13 -5.64 -10.63
CA GLY A 447 3.52 -5.91 -10.30
C GLY A 447 3.63 -7.32 -9.72
N VAL A 448 4.39 -8.17 -10.36
CA VAL A 448 4.63 -9.55 -9.94
C VAL A 448 6.06 -9.67 -9.48
N ILE A 449 6.25 -9.93 -8.20
CA ILE A 449 7.58 -10.14 -7.61
C ILE A 449 7.64 -11.52 -6.98
N ALA A 450 8.74 -12.22 -7.21
CA ALA A 450 8.96 -13.54 -6.66
C ALA A 450 10.44 -13.77 -6.28
N ASP A 451 10.66 -14.82 -5.49
CA ASP A 451 11.98 -15.40 -5.35
C ASP A 451 12.41 -16.03 -6.67
N LYS A 452 13.64 -15.76 -7.11
CA LYS A 452 14.16 -16.23 -8.40
C LYS A 452 14.21 -17.74 -8.53
N LYS A 453 14.38 -18.46 -7.41
CA LYS A 453 14.40 -19.92 -7.42
C LYS A 453 12.99 -20.49 -7.57
N ALA A 454 11.98 -19.82 -6.98
CA ALA A 454 10.58 -20.25 -7.04
C ALA A 454 9.95 -19.95 -8.41
N VAL A 455 10.29 -18.79 -8.99
CA VAL A 455 9.79 -18.34 -10.31
C VAL A 455 10.97 -17.82 -11.13
N PRO A 456 11.67 -18.70 -11.86
CA PRO A 456 12.88 -18.31 -12.61
C PRO A 456 12.62 -17.30 -13.73
N ASP A 457 11.53 -17.46 -14.48
CA ASP A 457 11.04 -16.49 -15.47
C ASP A 457 9.65 -15.98 -15.10
N VAL A 458 9.61 -14.82 -14.47
CA VAL A 458 8.37 -14.16 -14.06
C VAL A 458 7.55 -13.65 -15.25
N HIS A 459 8.18 -13.47 -16.42
CA HIS A 459 7.49 -12.96 -17.60
C HIS A 459 6.49 -13.96 -18.17
N GLU A 460 6.73 -15.27 -18.01
CA GLU A 460 5.72 -16.29 -18.33
C GLU A 460 4.43 -16.08 -17.53
N LEU A 461 4.55 -15.70 -16.26
CA LEU A 461 3.39 -15.43 -15.41
C LEU A 461 2.71 -14.09 -15.75
N THR A 462 3.49 -13.04 -16.10
CA THR A 462 2.89 -11.77 -16.53
C THR A 462 2.23 -11.87 -17.89
N ASP A 463 2.78 -12.64 -18.81
CA ASP A 463 2.16 -12.94 -20.11
C ASP A 463 0.86 -13.75 -19.91
N ALA A 464 0.85 -14.71 -18.99
CA ALA A 464 -0.34 -15.47 -18.62
C ALA A 464 -1.43 -14.58 -17.98
N LEU A 465 -1.09 -13.51 -17.25
CA LEU A 465 -2.06 -12.53 -16.74
C LEU A 465 -2.77 -11.79 -17.89
N VAL A 466 -2.03 -11.38 -18.90
CA VAL A 466 -2.60 -10.71 -20.10
C VAL A 466 -3.48 -11.68 -20.90
N GLN A 467 -3.06 -12.94 -21.04
CA GLN A 467 -3.85 -13.98 -21.69
C GLN A 467 -5.14 -14.28 -20.92
N ALA A 468 -5.05 -14.41 -19.59
CA ALA A 468 -6.21 -14.63 -18.72
C ALA A 468 -7.22 -13.47 -18.82
N PHE A 469 -6.75 -12.23 -18.90
CA PHE A 469 -7.63 -11.09 -19.15
C PHE A 469 -8.31 -11.20 -20.51
N ALA A 470 -7.57 -11.55 -21.58
CA ALA A 470 -8.14 -11.71 -22.92
C ALA A 470 -9.19 -12.83 -22.97
N GLU A 471 -8.94 -13.96 -22.28
CA GLU A 471 -9.91 -15.05 -22.10
C GLU A 471 -11.18 -14.54 -21.39
N GLY A 472 -11.02 -13.84 -20.28
CA GLY A 472 -12.13 -13.27 -19.52
C GLY A 472 -12.98 -12.31 -20.34
N ARG A 473 -12.34 -11.47 -21.14
CA ARG A 473 -13.03 -10.56 -22.04
C ARG A 473 -13.92 -11.31 -23.06
N GLN A 474 -13.42 -12.42 -23.61
CA GLN A 474 -14.20 -13.22 -24.55
C GLN A 474 -15.37 -13.96 -23.88
N LEU A 475 -15.14 -14.48 -22.67
CA LEU A 475 -16.14 -15.30 -21.95
C LEU A 475 -17.22 -14.46 -21.26
N LEU A 476 -16.85 -13.32 -20.68
CA LEU A 476 -17.68 -12.58 -19.75
C LEU A 476 -18.25 -11.28 -20.34
N THR A 477 -17.74 -10.81 -21.49
CA THR A 477 -18.33 -9.66 -22.15
C THR A 477 -19.39 -10.15 -23.15
N PRO A 478 -20.66 -9.73 -23.06
CA PRO A 478 -21.65 -10.08 -24.04
C PRO A 478 -21.16 -9.69 -25.44
N ALA A 479 -21.26 -10.61 -26.40
CA ALA A 479 -21.01 -10.27 -27.79
C ALA A 479 -21.82 -9.01 -28.12
N PRO A 480 -21.27 -8.02 -28.86
CA PRO A 480 -22.01 -6.82 -29.22
C PRO A 480 -23.31 -7.28 -29.90
N THR A 481 -24.42 -7.10 -29.20
CA THR A 481 -25.75 -7.35 -29.76
C THR A 481 -25.77 -6.60 -31.08
N LYS A 482 -25.92 -7.33 -32.22
CA LYS A 482 -26.05 -6.72 -33.54
C LYS A 482 -26.99 -5.54 -33.37
N ALA A 483 -26.50 -4.36 -33.62
CA ALA A 483 -27.27 -3.13 -33.44
C ALA A 483 -28.63 -3.36 -34.11
N VAL A 484 -29.67 -3.44 -33.29
CA VAL A 484 -31.04 -3.40 -33.79
C VAL A 484 -31.11 -2.12 -34.58
N LYS A 485 -31.22 -2.20 -35.89
CA LYS A 485 -31.42 -1.04 -36.76
C LYS A 485 -32.71 -0.39 -36.26
N VAL A 486 -32.58 0.55 -35.33
CA VAL A 486 -33.66 1.43 -34.93
C VAL A 486 -33.98 2.22 -36.20
N LYS A 487 -35.11 1.87 -36.85
CA LYS A 487 -35.65 2.68 -37.94
C LYS A 487 -35.74 4.11 -37.38
N PRO A 488 -35.21 5.12 -38.09
CA PRO A 488 -35.30 6.50 -37.65
C PRO A 488 -36.78 6.84 -37.47
N LYS A 489 -37.21 7.17 -36.26
CA LYS A 489 -38.51 7.79 -36.02
C LYS A 489 -38.52 9.09 -36.81
N LYS A 490 -39.52 9.27 -37.68
CA LYS A 490 -39.78 10.54 -38.37
C LYS A 490 -39.80 11.65 -37.31
N PRO A 491 -39.13 12.75 -37.57
CA PRO A 491 -39.18 13.91 -36.66
C PRO A 491 -40.63 14.40 -36.55
N PRO A 492 -41.05 14.91 -35.38
CA PRO A 492 -42.37 15.58 -35.29
C PRO A 492 -42.34 16.84 -36.19
N VAL A 493 -43.41 17.00 -36.97
CA VAL A 493 -43.68 18.17 -37.77
C VAL A 493 -44.12 19.27 -36.77
N ASP A 494 -43.15 20.05 -36.26
CA ASP A 494 -43.34 21.40 -35.67
C ASP A 494 -41.96 21.97 -35.33
N ALA A 495 -41.25 22.40 -36.36
CA ALA A 495 -40.03 23.18 -36.22
C ALA A 495 -40.12 24.45 -37.06
N ALA A 496 -41.00 25.31 -36.61
CA ALA A 496 -41.01 26.69 -37.08
C ALA A 496 -40.88 27.58 -35.86
N LYS A 497 -39.63 27.80 -35.39
CA LYS A 497 -39.14 28.97 -34.62
C LYS A 497 -37.78 28.63 -33.93
N ALA A 498 -36.76 28.39 -34.73
CA ALA A 498 -35.38 28.50 -34.25
C ALA A 498 -34.85 29.85 -34.72
N ARG A 499 -34.74 30.78 -33.79
CA ARG A 499 -34.05 32.06 -34.00
C ARG A 499 -32.54 31.83 -34.05
N THR A 500 -31.96 32.22 -35.17
CA THR A 500 -30.54 32.47 -35.42
C THR A 500 -29.93 33.35 -34.34
N TYR A 501 -28.84 32.91 -33.71
CA TYR A 501 -27.91 33.77 -33.03
C TYR A 501 -26.64 33.87 -33.86
N GLN A 502 -26.47 35.05 -34.46
CA GLN A 502 -25.23 35.52 -35.08
C GLN A 502 -24.29 36.02 -33.98
N THR A 503 -23.02 35.73 -34.17
CA THR A 503 -21.85 36.29 -33.50
C THR A 503 -21.79 37.81 -33.63
N GLY A 504 -21.48 38.52 -32.53
CA GLY A 504 -21.20 39.94 -32.55
C GLY A 504 -20.87 40.55 -31.20
N GLU A 505 -19.60 40.88 -31.05
CA GLU A 505 -19.05 42.03 -30.32
C GLU A 505 -19.17 42.22 -28.80
N VAL A 506 -17.99 42.43 -28.27
CA VAL A 506 -17.61 42.98 -26.95
C VAL A 506 -18.24 44.36 -26.72
N ALA A 507 -18.97 44.55 -25.62
CA ALA A 507 -19.32 45.87 -25.11
C ALA A 507 -19.36 45.92 -23.57
N LYS A 508 -18.56 46.80 -23.09
CA LYS A 508 -18.43 47.55 -21.82
C LYS A 508 -19.49 47.39 -20.73
N VAL A 509 -18.98 47.13 -19.55
CA VAL A 509 -19.64 47.23 -18.24
C VAL A 509 -20.05 48.67 -17.96
N THR A 510 -21.37 48.89 -17.73
CA THR A 510 -21.89 50.09 -17.05
C THR A 510 -22.81 49.66 -15.89
N LYS A 511 -22.59 50.34 -14.76
CA LYS A 511 -23.31 50.21 -13.50
C LYS A 511 -24.82 50.39 -13.66
N ALA A 512 -25.64 49.48 -13.09
CA ALA A 512 -27.05 49.73 -12.89
C ALA A 512 -27.44 49.55 -11.42
N LYS A 513 -28.28 50.52 -11.00
CA LYS A 513 -28.80 50.80 -9.66
C LYS A 513 -29.74 49.70 -9.15
N ARG A 514 -29.73 49.49 -7.80
CA ARG A 514 -30.74 48.79 -7.00
C ARG A 514 -32.13 49.47 -7.09
N PRO A 515 -33.22 48.74 -7.07
CA PRO A 515 -34.50 49.27 -6.59
C PRO A 515 -34.77 48.77 -5.14
N ALA A 516 -35.39 49.67 -4.37
CA ALA A 516 -35.85 49.49 -3.03
C ALA A 516 -37.21 48.77 -3.00
N SER A 517 -37.46 47.92 -2.00
CA SER A 517 -38.80 47.57 -1.54
C SER A 517 -38.88 47.44 -0.03
N LYS A 518 -39.93 48.02 0.49
CA LYS A 518 -40.33 48.28 1.85
C LYS A 518 -40.89 47.03 2.57
N GLY A 519 -40.82 47.05 3.91
CA GLY A 519 -41.59 46.26 4.87
C GLY A 519 -40.71 45.45 5.79
N GLY A 520 -40.65 45.58 7.01
CA GLY A 520 -41.08 46.27 8.17
C GLY A 520 -41.28 45.27 9.31
N LEU A 521 -40.46 45.42 10.42
CA LEU A 521 -40.69 45.03 11.83
C LEU A 521 -40.37 43.60 12.30
N PRO A 522 -39.97 43.45 13.61
CA PRO A 522 -39.13 44.26 14.46
C PRO A 522 -37.97 43.46 15.14
N VAL A 523 -37.02 44.22 15.62
CA VAL A 523 -35.84 43.89 16.40
C VAL A 523 -36.15 43.37 17.79
N SER A 524 -35.45 42.32 18.21
CA SER A 524 -35.17 42.06 19.62
C SER A 524 -33.66 41.92 19.78
N ALA A 525 -33.10 42.85 20.53
CA ALA A 525 -31.69 42.93 20.86
C ALA A 525 -31.42 42.11 22.14
N ASP A 526 -30.41 41.26 22.10
CA ASP A 526 -29.74 40.85 23.32
C ASP A 526 -28.22 40.86 23.12
N LYS A 527 -27.58 41.68 23.96
CA LYS A 527 -26.11 41.86 24.01
C LYS A 527 -25.51 40.82 24.94
N PRO A 528 -24.39 40.19 24.59
CA PRO A 528 -23.64 39.45 25.58
C PRO A 528 -22.71 40.38 26.38
N LYS A 529 -22.76 40.20 27.68
CA LYS A 529 -21.98 40.90 28.72
C LYS A 529 -20.53 40.44 28.66
N THR A 530 -19.60 41.39 28.54
CA THR A 530 -18.16 41.24 28.78
C THR A 530 -17.91 41.08 30.27
N ALA A 531 -17.31 39.97 30.69
CA ALA A 531 -16.76 39.79 32.04
C ALA A 531 -15.27 40.05 32.04
N THR A 532 -14.89 41.15 32.65
CA THR A 532 -13.51 41.57 32.97
C THR A 532 -13.02 40.78 34.19
N VAL A 533 -11.97 39.99 34.04
CA VAL A 533 -11.26 39.38 35.18
C VAL A 533 -9.99 40.16 35.44
N LYS A 534 -9.89 40.76 36.65
CA LYS A 534 -8.69 41.42 37.18
C LYS A 534 -7.66 40.39 37.67
N PRO A 535 -6.36 40.63 37.53
CA PRO A 535 -5.33 39.77 38.11
C PRO A 535 -5.14 40.08 39.60
N SER A 536 -5.16 39.03 40.44
CA SER A 536 -4.75 39.13 41.84
C SER A 536 -3.26 38.84 41.99
N LEU A 537 -2.52 39.82 42.46
CA LEU A 537 -1.17 39.72 42.95
C LEU A 537 -1.18 38.97 44.29
N THR A 538 -0.47 37.85 44.40
CA THR A 538 -0.14 37.22 45.67
C THR A 538 1.36 37.32 45.94
N ARG A 539 1.66 37.92 47.06
CA ARG A 539 2.98 38.27 47.64
C ARG A 539 3.87 37.02 47.81
N VAL A 540 5.10 37.23 47.41
CA VAL A 540 6.27 36.44 47.81
C VAL A 540 6.54 36.63 49.31
N ARG A 541 6.59 35.56 50.09
CA ARG A 541 7.24 35.51 51.40
C ARG A 541 8.58 34.82 51.25
N LYS A 542 9.62 35.59 51.53
CA LYS A 542 10.96 35.11 51.88
C LYS A 542 10.89 34.48 53.26
N ASN A 543 11.54 33.35 53.45
CA ASN A 543 12.08 32.99 54.76
C ASN A 543 13.41 32.25 54.60
N PRO A 544 14.37 32.48 55.53
CA PRO A 544 15.75 32.05 55.39
C PRO A 544 16.05 30.80 56.23
N GLU A 545 17.14 30.15 55.88
CA GLU A 545 18.08 29.35 56.69
C GLU A 545 17.52 28.24 57.64
N ALA A 546 17.82 26.98 57.32
CA ALA A 546 18.75 26.11 58.07
C ALA A 546 19.05 24.87 57.21
#